data_987ce8c4990ba8e1b7407774fe9fc856
#
_entry.id   987ce8c4990ba8e1b7407774fe9fc856
#
_cell.length_a   1.000
_cell.length_b   1.000
_cell.length_c   1.000
_cell.angle_alpha   90.00
_cell.angle_beta   90.00
_cell.angle_gamma   90.00
#
_symmetry.space_group_name_H-M   'P 1'
#
loop_
_entity.id
_entity.type
_entity.pdbx_description
1 polymer ?
#
loop_
_entity_poly.entity_id
_entity_poly.type
_entity_poly.pdbx_seq_one_letter_code
_entity_poly.pdbx_strand_id
1 'polypeptide(L)'
;DSQSVKTTESGGPSGYDAGKKVKGRKRHILTDTSGFLISILVHTADIQDRDGAVDVLKRICQRFPWLRHIFADGGYAGDKLRTALAKAGNWVIEIIKRSDKAKGFEVLPHRWVVERTFAWLGRCRRLAKDWEATVASSTAWAMIASIRM
;
A
#
# COMPACT_ATOMS: atom_id res chain seq x y z
N ASP A 1 -1.80 3.01 1.23
CA ASP A 1 -0.68 3.52 0.43
C ASP A 1 0.10 2.37 -0.21
N SER A 2 0.96 2.67 -1.19
CA SER A 2 1.74 1.68 -1.91
C SER A 2 3.22 2.05 -2.04
N GLN A 3 4.06 1.03 -2.03
CA GLN A 3 5.50 1.14 -2.30
C GLN A 3 5.89 0.18 -3.41
N SER A 4 6.56 0.70 -4.46
CA SER A 4 7.18 -0.13 -5.50
C SER A 4 8.63 -0.43 -5.13
N VAL A 5 9.01 -1.70 -5.17
CA VAL A 5 10.36 -2.18 -4.85
C VAL A 5 10.93 -3.00 -6.00
N LYS A 6 12.22 -2.84 -6.23
CA LYS A 6 12.93 -3.60 -7.26
C LYS A 6 12.99 -5.09 -6.88
N THR A 7 12.71 -5.96 -7.83
CA THR A 7 13.03 -7.38 -7.72
C THR A 7 14.50 -7.62 -8.09
N THR A 8 15.00 -8.79 -7.69
CA THR A 8 16.33 -9.27 -8.04
C THR A 8 16.24 -10.32 -9.15
N GLU A 9 17.37 -10.93 -9.51
CA GLU A 9 17.47 -11.99 -10.52
C GLU A 9 16.89 -13.33 -10.07
N SER A 10 16.39 -13.42 -8.84
CA SER A 10 15.77 -14.66 -8.30
C SER A 10 14.51 -15.09 -9.03
N GLY A 11 14.05 -14.32 -10.01
CA GLY A 11 12.89 -14.63 -10.85
C GLY A 11 11.56 -14.27 -10.19
N GLY A 12 10.50 -14.86 -10.72
CA GLY A 12 9.13 -14.65 -10.24
C GLY A 12 8.41 -13.45 -10.88
N PRO A 13 7.11 -13.28 -10.54
CA PRO A 13 6.29 -12.21 -11.12
C PRO A 13 6.84 -10.83 -10.81
N SER A 14 7.01 -10.00 -11.84
CA SER A 14 7.43 -8.61 -11.74
C SER A 14 6.79 -7.77 -12.85
N GLY A 15 6.63 -6.48 -12.62
CA GLY A 15 6.08 -5.53 -13.58
C GLY A 15 6.80 -4.19 -13.49
N TYR A 16 6.47 -3.25 -14.37
CA TYR A 16 7.08 -1.92 -14.41
C TYR A 16 6.09 -0.85 -13.95
N ASP A 17 6.43 -0.18 -12.87
CA ASP A 17 5.71 1.03 -12.40
C ASP A 17 6.23 2.25 -13.16
N ALA A 18 5.47 2.72 -14.13
CA ALA A 18 5.86 3.86 -14.96
C ALA A 18 5.92 5.19 -14.16
N GLY A 19 5.07 5.34 -13.17
CA GLY A 19 5.04 6.54 -12.32
C GLY A 19 6.26 6.66 -11.41
N LYS A 20 6.65 5.55 -10.79
CA LYS A 20 7.81 5.48 -9.88
C LYS A 20 9.11 5.07 -10.59
N LYS A 21 9.03 4.69 -11.88
CA LYS A 21 10.15 4.20 -12.70
C LYS A 21 10.89 3.00 -12.07
N VAL A 22 10.13 2.06 -11.50
CA VAL A 22 10.63 0.88 -10.81
C VAL A 22 10.13 -0.39 -11.48
N LYS A 23 11.05 -1.28 -11.88
CA LYS A 23 10.71 -2.65 -12.29
C LYS A 23 10.77 -3.57 -11.07
N GLY A 24 9.65 -4.22 -10.75
CA GLY A 24 9.60 -5.11 -9.61
C GLY A 24 8.18 -5.40 -9.12
N ARG A 25 7.99 -5.33 -7.81
CA ARG A 25 6.71 -5.58 -7.16
C ARG A 25 6.22 -4.35 -6.41
N LYS A 26 4.91 -4.26 -6.26
CA LYS A 26 4.24 -3.23 -5.49
C LYS A 26 3.63 -3.83 -4.24
N ARG A 27 3.90 -3.19 -3.10
CA ARG A 27 3.36 -3.52 -1.79
C ARG A 27 2.31 -2.49 -1.44
N HIS A 28 1.05 -2.90 -1.37
CA HIS A 28 -0.02 -2.09 -0.80
C HIS A 28 -0.15 -2.43 0.67
N ILE A 29 -0.17 -1.43 1.52
CA ILE A 29 -0.40 -1.61 2.95
C ILE A 29 -1.58 -0.78 3.43
N LEU A 30 -2.31 -1.34 4.38
CA LEU A 30 -3.22 -0.65 5.25
C LEU A 30 -2.69 -0.72 6.67
N THR A 31 -2.63 0.43 7.35
CA THR A 31 -2.21 0.54 8.74
C THR A 31 -3.35 1.12 9.58
N ASP A 32 -3.31 0.87 10.88
CA ASP A 32 -4.10 1.64 11.84
C ASP A 32 -3.51 3.04 12.06
N THR A 33 -4.13 3.82 12.93
CA THR A 33 -3.69 5.18 13.28
C THR A 33 -2.36 5.22 14.03
N SER A 34 -1.93 4.11 14.60
CA SER A 34 -0.64 3.95 15.28
C SER A 34 0.47 3.49 14.33
N GLY A 35 0.12 3.05 13.12
CA GLY A 35 1.06 2.57 12.10
C GLY A 35 1.25 1.06 12.09
N PHE A 36 0.48 0.31 12.89
CA PHE A 36 0.52 -1.16 12.83
C PHE A 36 -0.12 -1.67 11.54
N LEU A 37 0.51 -2.69 10.96
CA LEU A 37 0.08 -3.28 9.72
C LEU A 37 -1.23 -4.08 9.91
N ILE A 38 -2.32 -3.61 9.31
CA ILE A 38 -3.61 -4.32 9.29
C ILE A 38 -3.66 -5.31 8.13
N SER A 39 -3.18 -4.90 6.96
CA SER A 39 -3.20 -5.71 5.75
C SER A 39 -2.06 -5.34 4.81
N ILE A 40 -1.58 -6.34 4.08
CA ILE A 40 -0.62 -6.16 2.99
C ILE A 40 -1.05 -7.00 1.78
N LEU A 41 -0.90 -6.42 0.62
CA LEU A 41 -1.01 -7.09 -0.67
C LEU A 41 0.25 -6.81 -1.49
N VAL A 42 0.86 -7.86 -1.99
CA VAL A 42 1.99 -7.76 -2.93
C VAL A 42 1.55 -8.27 -4.29
N HIS A 43 1.91 -7.54 -5.33
CA HIS A 43 1.66 -7.90 -6.72
C HIS A 43 2.72 -7.28 -7.65
N THR A 44 2.61 -7.51 -8.94
CA THR A 44 3.51 -6.90 -9.94
C THR A 44 3.34 -5.37 -9.96
N ALA A 45 4.42 -4.64 -10.19
CA ALA A 45 4.44 -3.17 -10.01
C ALA A 45 3.67 -2.40 -11.10
N ASP A 46 3.29 -3.04 -12.20
CA ASP A 46 2.49 -2.46 -13.29
C ASP A 46 1.02 -2.19 -12.92
N ILE A 47 0.50 -2.87 -11.90
CA ILE A 47 -0.87 -2.65 -11.42
C ILE A 47 -0.97 -1.27 -10.76
N GLN A 48 -1.97 -0.47 -11.17
CA GLN A 48 -2.17 0.87 -10.62
C GLN A 48 -2.64 0.82 -9.16
N ASP A 49 -2.32 1.88 -8.39
CA ASP A 49 -2.60 1.94 -6.96
C ASP A 49 -4.10 1.79 -6.65
N ARG A 50 -4.97 2.43 -7.42
CA ARG A 50 -6.43 2.32 -7.28
C ARG A 50 -6.98 0.91 -7.58
N ASP A 51 -6.34 0.16 -8.47
CA ASP A 51 -6.78 -1.20 -8.82
C ASP A 51 -6.37 -2.20 -7.72
N GLY A 52 -5.15 -2.09 -7.21
CA GLY A 52 -4.69 -2.90 -6.07
C GLY A 52 -5.42 -2.61 -4.77
N ALA A 53 -5.90 -1.38 -4.57
CA ALA A 53 -6.66 -1.01 -3.38
C ALA A 53 -7.94 -1.81 -3.20
N VAL A 54 -8.65 -2.11 -4.29
CA VAL A 54 -9.91 -2.88 -4.25
C VAL A 54 -9.67 -4.24 -3.60
N ASP A 55 -8.60 -4.93 -3.97
CA ASP A 55 -8.29 -6.27 -3.45
C ASP A 55 -7.82 -6.24 -1.99
N VAL A 56 -7.06 -5.20 -1.60
CA VAL A 56 -6.72 -4.99 -0.18
C VAL A 56 -7.98 -4.82 0.65
N LEU A 57 -8.90 -3.97 0.20
CA LEU A 57 -10.10 -3.61 0.96
C LEU A 57 -11.11 -4.75 1.03
N LYS A 58 -11.28 -5.54 -0.05
CA LYS A 58 -12.11 -6.75 -0.03
C LYS A 58 -11.64 -7.76 1.01
N ARG A 59 -10.32 -7.92 1.19
CA ARG A 59 -9.75 -8.85 2.18
C ARG A 59 -10.04 -8.42 3.62
N ILE A 60 -10.12 -7.13 3.87
CA ILE A 60 -10.31 -6.59 5.23
C ILE A 60 -11.76 -6.40 5.62
N CYS A 61 -12.69 -6.20 4.68
CA CYS A 61 -14.10 -5.99 5.01
C CYS A 61 -14.73 -7.19 5.73
N GLN A 62 -14.29 -8.40 5.43
CA GLN A 62 -14.72 -9.61 6.14
C GLN A 62 -14.05 -9.73 7.53
N ARG A 63 -12.77 -9.35 7.62
CA ARG A 63 -11.97 -9.51 8.85
C ARG A 63 -12.24 -8.40 9.86
N PHE A 64 -12.57 -7.20 9.39
CA PHE A 64 -12.80 -6.01 10.21
C PHE A 64 -14.12 -5.31 9.82
N PRO A 65 -15.28 -5.93 10.11
CA PRO A 65 -16.58 -5.43 9.65
C PRO A 65 -16.98 -4.07 10.25
N TRP A 66 -16.34 -3.65 11.34
CA TRP A 66 -16.54 -2.35 11.98
C TRP A 66 -15.72 -1.21 11.34
N LEU A 67 -14.71 -1.53 10.54
CA LEU A 67 -13.90 -0.52 9.86
C LEU A 67 -14.75 0.21 8.80
N ARG A 68 -14.81 1.53 8.88
CA ARG A 68 -15.68 2.35 8.01
C ARG A 68 -14.94 3.48 7.31
N HIS A 69 -13.87 4.01 7.90
CA HIS A 69 -13.18 5.18 7.42
C HIS A 69 -11.72 4.87 7.11
N ILE A 70 -11.29 5.25 5.91
CA ILE A 70 -9.94 5.02 5.41
C ILE A 70 -9.40 6.30 4.81
N PHE A 71 -8.19 6.69 5.23
CA PHE A 71 -7.45 7.78 4.62
C PHE A 71 -6.55 7.23 3.50
N ALA A 72 -6.55 7.89 2.35
CA ALA A 72 -5.73 7.50 1.20
C ALA A 72 -5.15 8.72 0.50
N ASP A 73 -4.09 8.53 -0.26
CA ASP A 73 -3.50 9.61 -1.05
C ASP A 73 -4.23 9.85 -2.38
N GLY A 74 -3.77 10.85 -3.15
CA GLY A 74 -4.38 11.22 -4.42
C GLY A 74 -4.35 10.11 -5.50
N GLY A 75 -3.43 9.15 -5.41
CA GLY A 75 -3.35 8.00 -6.33
C GLY A 75 -4.54 7.05 -6.24
N TYR A 76 -5.29 7.13 -5.13
CA TYR A 76 -6.50 6.34 -4.88
C TYR A 76 -7.79 7.10 -5.22
N ALA A 77 -7.70 8.33 -5.72
CA ALA A 77 -8.86 9.10 -6.13
C ALA A 77 -9.49 8.53 -7.40
N GLY A 78 -10.83 8.56 -7.48
CA GLY A 78 -11.59 8.23 -8.69
C GLY A 78 -12.84 7.41 -8.43
N ASP A 79 -13.78 7.53 -9.35
CA ASP A 79 -15.10 6.88 -9.24
C ASP A 79 -15.02 5.35 -9.36
N LYS A 80 -14.02 4.83 -10.08
CA LYS A 80 -13.81 3.38 -10.22
C LYS A 80 -13.61 2.71 -8.86
N LEU A 81 -12.72 3.27 -8.02
CA LEU A 81 -12.49 2.74 -6.68
C LEU A 81 -13.72 2.93 -5.79
N ARG A 82 -14.35 4.11 -5.83
CA ARG A 82 -15.56 4.40 -5.05
C ARG A 82 -16.69 3.43 -5.39
N THR A 83 -16.94 3.18 -6.68
CA THR A 83 -17.97 2.24 -7.14
C THR A 83 -17.66 0.80 -6.73
N ALA A 84 -16.41 0.38 -6.85
CA ALA A 84 -15.99 -0.96 -6.43
C ALA A 84 -16.17 -1.17 -4.92
N LEU A 85 -15.90 -0.15 -4.11
CA LEU A 85 -16.04 -0.21 -2.66
C LEU A 85 -17.50 -0.14 -2.20
N ALA A 86 -18.35 0.61 -2.88
CA ALA A 86 -19.79 0.64 -2.59
C ALA A 86 -20.43 -0.75 -2.74
N LYS A 87 -19.88 -1.60 -3.62
CA LYS A 87 -20.30 -3.01 -3.77
C LYS A 87 -19.77 -3.93 -2.68
N ALA A 88 -18.67 -3.56 -2.05
CA ALA A 88 -18.00 -4.37 -1.01
C ALA A 88 -18.46 -4.03 0.41
N GLY A 89 -19.08 -2.85 0.63
CA GLY A 89 -19.56 -2.39 1.92
C GLY A 89 -19.65 -0.87 2.03
N ASN A 90 -20.13 -0.39 3.16
CA ASN A 90 -20.27 1.05 3.44
C ASN A 90 -18.92 1.65 3.89
N TRP A 91 -18.04 1.89 2.95
CA TRP A 91 -16.72 2.46 3.18
C TRP A 91 -16.69 3.95 2.84
N VAL A 92 -16.09 4.73 3.73
CA VAL A 92 -15.75 6.13 3.46
C VAL A 92 -14.25 6.20 3.20
N ILE A 93 -13.86 6.58 1.98
CA ILE A 93 -12.47 6.88 1.64
C ILE A 93 -12.32 8.40 1.59
N GLU A 94 -11.50 8.90 2.48
CA GLU A 94 -11.09 10.30 2.50
C GLU A 94 -9.75 10.45 1.80
N ILE A 95 -9.74 11.19 0.69
CA ILE A 95 -8.53 11.44 -0.09
C ILE A 95 -7.81 12.65 0.49
N ILE A 96 -6.65 12.42 1.07
CA ILE A 96 -5.78 13.47 1.58
C ILE A 96 -4.84 13.91 0.47
N LYS A 97 -5.08 15.13 -0.05
CA LYS A 97 -4.25 15.78 -1.06
C LYS A 97 -3.44 16.90 -0.43
N ARG A 98 -2.23 17.11 -0.94
CA ARG A 98 -1.48 18.32 -0.67
C ARG A 98 -2.21 19.51 -1.25
N SER A 99 -2.18 20.64 -0.56
CA SER A 99 -2.71 21.89 -1.10
C SER A 99 -1.89 22.34 -2.33
N ASP A 100 -2.56 22.65 -3.44
CA ASP A 100 -1.89 23.16 -4.65
C ASP A 100 -1.17 24.50 -4.41
N LYS A 101 -1.50 25.19 -3.32
CA LYS A 101 -0.89 26.47 -2.89
C LYS A 101 0.31 26.27 -1.95
N ALA A 102 0.54 25.07 -1.45
CA ALA A 102 1.63 24.83 -0.48
C ALA A 102 3.00 24.90 -1.16
N LYS A 103 3.80 25.88 -0.77
CA LYS A 103 5.22 25.98 -1.12
C LYS A 103 6.06 25.37 0.00
N GLY A 104 6.84 24.31 -0.33
CA GLY A 104 7.70 23.64 0.65
C GLY A 104 7.09 22.37 1.25
N PHE A 105 7.65 21.88 2.35
CA PHE A 105 7.20 20.68 3.04
C PHE A 105 5.91 20.96 3.84
N GLU A 106 4.89 20.12 3.65
CA GLU A 106 3.64 20.16 4.39
C GLU A 106 3.37 18.79 5.01
N VAL A 107 3.18 18.77 6.33
CA VAL A 107 2.78 17.55 7.06
C VAL A 107 1.29 17.34 6.83
N LEU A 108 0.94 16.30 6.06
CA LEU A 108 -0.45 15.94 5.84
C LEU A 108 -0.94 15.05 6.97
N PRO A 109 -2.02 15.44 7.70
CA PRO A 109 -2.59 14.63 8.77
C PRO A 109 -2.90 13.21 8.28
N HIS A 110 -2.66 12.21 9.15
CA HIS A 110 -2.89 10.78 8.90
C HIS A 110 -2.04 10.13 7.80
N ARG A 111 -1.52 10.88 6.83
CA ARG A 111 -0.69 10.33 5.75
C ARG A 111 0.70 9.92 6.23
N TRP A 112 1.33 10.71 7.08
CA TRP A 112 2.66 10.44 7.61
C TRP A 112 2.77 9.08 8.33
N VAL A 113 1.65 8.56 8.86
CA VAL A 113 1.61 7.29 9.60
C VAL A 113 2.02 6.12 8.70
N VAL A 114 1.39 5.98 7.53
CA VAL A 114 1.71 4.91 6.59
C VAL A 114 3.09 5.08 5.97
N GLU A 115 3.51 6.32 5.72
CA GLU A 115 4.86 6.64 5.23
C GLU A 115 5.92 6.20 6.25
N ARG A 116 5.69 6.45 7.55
CA ARG A 116 6.54 5.97 8.64
C ARG A 116 6.62 4.44 8.67
N THR A 117 5.49 3.77 8.49
CA THR A 117 5.45 2.30 8.47
C THR A 117 6.29 1.76 7.31
N PHE A 118 6.21 2.34 6.12
CA PHE A 118 7.11 1.97 5.03
C PHE A 118 8.59 2.25 5.34
N ALA A 119 8.90 3.37 6.00
CA ALA A 119 10.26 3.67 6.41
C ALA A 119 10.80 2.63 7.41
N TRP A 120 9.99 2.16 8.35
CA TRP A 120 10.35 1.09 9.28
C TRP A 120 10.56 -0.25 8.58
N LEU A 121 9.66 -0.64 7.68
CA LEU A 121 9.83 -1.83 6.85
C LEU A 121 11.13 -1.74 6.02
N GLY A 122 11.46 -0.57 5.49
CA GLY A 122 12.68 -0.31 4.72
C GLY A 122 13.99 -0.48 5.51
N ARG A 123 13.96 -0.38 6.85
CA ARG A 123 15.10 -0.69 7.72
C ARG A 123 15.43 -2.19 7.77
N CYS A 124 14.46 -3.04 7.45
CA CYS A 124 14.72 -4.46 7.27
C CYS A 124 15.45 -4.68 5.94
N ARG A 125 16.73 -5.06 6.00
CA ARG A 125 17.57 -5.29 4.80
C ARG A 125 16.91 -6.21 3.77
N ARG A 126 16.17 -7.21 4.24
CA ARG A 126 15.43 -8.15 3.37
C ARG A 126 14.33 -7.48 2.56
N LEU A 127 13.80 -6.35 3.03
CA LEU A 127 12.71 -5.62 2.37
C LEU A 127 13.19 -4.42 1.55
N ALA A 128 14.47 -4.07 1.57
CA ALA A 128 15.05 -2.98 0.77
C ALA A 128 14.90 -3.23 -0.74
N LYS A 129 14.92 -4.51 -1.14
CA LYS A 129 14.51 -5.01 -2.46
C LYS A 129 13.59 -6.21 -2.23
N ASP A 130 12.97 -6.71 -3.30
CA ASP A 130 12.24 -7.97 -3.23
C ASP A 130 13.12 -9.11 -3.77
N TRP A 131 13.64 -9.90 -2.86
CA TRP A 131 14.55 -11.03 -3.13
C TRP A 131 13.81 -12.35 -3.37
N GLU A 132 12.47 -12.33 -3.23
CA GLU A 132 11.69 -13.53 -3.16
C GLU A 132 11.26 -14.01 -4.56
N ALA A 133 11.34 -15.32 -4.81
CA ALA A 133 10.88 -15.89 -6.05
C ALA A 133 9.34 -15.85 -6.17
N THR A 134 8.61 -15.88 -5.05
CA THR A 134 7.15 -15.87 -5.06
C THR A 134 6.56 -14.63 -4.37
N VAL A 135 5.36 -14.24 -4.78
CA VAL A 135 4.58 -13.18 -4.13
C VAL A 135 4.19 -13.59 -2.70
N ALA A 136 3.90 -14.87 -2.48
CA ALA A 136 3.55 -15.39 -1.15
C ALA A 136 4.71 -15.23 -0.16
N SER A 137 5.94 -15.56 -0.56
CA SER A 137 7.13 -15.39 0.27
C SER A 137 7.41 -13.89 0.53
N SER A 138 7.27 -13.04 -0.49
CA SER A 138 7.41 -11.58 -0.32
C SER A 138 6.42 -11.01 0.71
N THR A 139 5.16 -11.45 0.63
CA THR A 139 4.11 -11.08 1.59
C THR A 139 4.45 -11.54 3.00
N ALA A 140 4.88 -12.81 3.15
CA ALA A 140 5.23 -13.39 4.45
C ALA A 140 6.39 -12.63 5.11
N TRP A 141 7.45 -12.31 4.38
CA TRP A 141 8.57 -11.53 4.91
C TRP A 141 8.17 -10.13 5.36
N ALA A 142 7.30 -9.46 4.61
CA ALA A 142 6.80 -8.16 5.02
C ALA A 142 5.93 -8.24 6.29
N MET A 143 5.11 -9.28 6.43
CA MET A 143 4.34 -9.54 7.67
C MET A 143 5.27 -9.83 8.86
N ILE A 144 6.28 -10.70 8.70
CA ILE A 144 7.26 -11.00 9.76
C ILE A 144 8.00 -9.73 10.19
N ALA A 145 8.44 -8.90 9.24
CA ALA A 145 9.12 -7.66 9.55
C ALA A 145 8.21 -6.68 10.31
N SER A 146 6.91 -6.67 10.04
CA SER A 146 5.96 -5.80 10.73
C SER A 146 5.76 -6.16 12.21
N ILE A 147 6.02 -7.40 12.62
CA ILE A 147 5.91 -7.83 14.03
C ILE A 147 7.03 -7.20 14.89
N ARG A 148 8.12 -6.75 14.28
CA ARG A 148 9.26 -6.15 14.97
C ARG A 148 9.18 -4.62 15.05
N MET A 149 8.11 -4.03 14.53
CA MET A 149 7.83 -2.60 14.64
C MET A 149 7.06 -2.31 15.92
#